data_0f0d000eb6d269fd80eabd3be12bbb07
#
_entry.id   0f0d000eb6d269fd80eabd3be12bbb07
#
_cell.length_a   1.000
_cell.length_b   1.000
_cell.length_c   1.000
_cell.angle_alpha   90.00
_cell.angle_beta   90.00
_cell.angle_gamma   90.00
#
_symmetry.space_group_name_H-M   'P 1'
#
loop_
_entity.id
_entity.type
_entity.pdbx_description
1 polymer ?
#
loop_
_entity_poly.entity_id
_entity_poly.type
_entity_poly.pdbx_seq_one_letter_code
_entity_poly.pdbx_strand_id
1 'polypeptide(L)'
;MTRQAVHEIATLAKNSLPVKTISQTVGISASSVQRILYKDQRALVTPKELPTALSFDEFRSTKNCFSFICIDAKTHDLVALLPDRLSQTIREYFTNTYTLSERQKVQLVTMDLNAQYQTFVRRLFPNALIVFDRFHIVQLAGRALDHERLRVLKGINDHHDRNYKVLKSNWRLFHLAENQLETSQVKYYRGLNEYTTAQNVVDLGLKNFPQFAENYQTYQTILTFIRNRDRATLQQLVMNYRPNGTEMDTVMRTIQKNYLGIRNACLYDYSNGPLEGINRKIKELKRSCYGFSNLRHFFIRIKLIHA
;
A
#
# COMPACT_ATOMS: atom_id res chain seq x y z
N MET A 1 -0.25 23.26 36.99
CA MET A 1 0.45 22.15 36.30
C MET A 1 1.69 22.73 35.63
N THR A 2 2.82 22.10 35.82
CA THR A 2 4.12 22.59 35.30
C THR A 2 4.24 22.35 33.79
N ARG A 3 5.01 23.21 33.10
CA ARG A 3 5.35 23.01 31.67
C ARG A 3 6.03 21.65 31.41
N GLN A 4 6.84 21.21 32.38
CA GLN A 4 7.53 19.91 32.36
C GLN A 4 6.56 18.73 32.28
N ALA A 5 5.51 18.69 33.10
CA ALA A 5 4.52 17.62 33.08
C ALA A 5 3.73 17.58 31.75
N VAL A 6 3.45 18.74 31.14
CA VAL A 6 2.79 18.80 29.81
C VAL A 6 3.70 18.23 28.74
N HIS A 7 4.99 18.54 28.78
CA HIS A 7 5.99 18.00 27.84
C HIS A 7 6.15 16.50 28.00
N GLU A 8 6.25 16.00 29.22
CA GLU A 8 6.35 14.58 29.51
C GLU A 8 5.15 13.78 29.01
N ILE A 9 3.92 14.30 29.26
CA ILE A 9 2.69 13.69 28.74
C ILE A 9 2.72 13.61 27.21
N ALA A 10 3.15 14.66 26.52
CA ALA A 10 3.24 14.69 25.07
C ALA A 10 4.27 13.66 24.57
N THR A 11 5.44 13.55 25.22
CA THR A 11 6.49 12.57 24.89
C THR A 11 6.01 11.14 25.07
N LEU A 12 5.36 10.84 26.20
CA LEU A 12 4.80 9.51 26.43
C LEU A 12 3.67 9.18 25.44
N ALA A 13 2.89 10.19 25.04
CA ALA A 13 1.88 10.03 24.02
C ALA A 13 2.45 9.76 22.62
N LYS A 14 3.59 10.36 22.25
CA LYS A 14 4.35 10.05 21.01
C LYS A 14 4.76 8.58 20.97
N ASN A 15 5.10 7.99 22.09
CA ASN A 15 5.46 6.57 22.21
C ASN A 15 4.26 5.62 22.21
N SER A 16 3.11 6.06 21.75
CA SER A 16 1.86 5.28 21.63
C SER A 16 1.32 4.71 22.94
N LEU A 17 1.71 5.27 24.10
CA LEU A 17 1.24 4.79 25.40
C LEU A 17 -0.23 5.15 25.63
N PRO A 18 -1.02 4.24 26.25
CA PRO A 18 -2.41 4.52 26.65
C PRO A 18 -2.49 5.63 27.70
N VAL A 19 -3.61 6.36 27.69
CA VAL A 19 -3.86 7.42 28.70
C VAL A 19 -3.72 6.92 30.14
N LYS A 20 -4.17 5.69 30.42
CA LYS A 20 -4.07 5.07 31.75
C LYS A 20 -2.60 4.92 32.17
N THR A 21 -1.76 4.41 31.28
CA THR A 21 -0.31 4.25 31.55
C THR A 21 0.36 5.61 31.75
N ILE A 22 0.07 6.58 30.87
CA ILE A 22 0.59 7.96 31.02
C ILE A 22 0.17 8.57 32.37
N SER A 23 -1.07 8.39 32.77
CA SER A 23 -1.60 8.83 34.06
C SER A 23 -0.82 8.25 35.24
N GLN A 24 -0.55 6.96 35.21
CA GLN A 24 0.25 6.26 36.23
C GLN A 24 1.70 6.72 36.27
N THR A 25 2.32 6.90 35.11
CA THR A 25 3.73 7.33 35.00
C THR A 25 3.96 8.74 35.53
N VAL A 26 3.04 9.67 35.19
CA VAL A 26 3.17 11.10 35.54
C VAL A 26 2.52 11.42 36.90
N GLY A 27 1.82 10.47 37.52
CA GLY A 27 1.18 10.65 38.84
C GLY A 27 -0.02 11.60 38.86
N ILE A 28 -0.75 11.72 37.73
CA ILE A 28 -1.97 12.57 37.63
C ILE A 28 -3.16 11.79 37.13
N SER A 29 -4.39 12.31 37.35
CA SER A 29 -5.61 11.63 36.91
C SER A 29 -5.69 11.46 35.39
N ALA A 30 -6.26 10.34 34.92
CA ALA A 30 -6.49 10.06 33.50
C ALA A 30 -7.33 11.18 32.82
N SER A 31 -8.28 11.78 33.49
CA SER A 31 -9.06 12.91 32.99
C SER A 31 -8.20 14.17 32.77
N SER A 32 -7.22 14.41 33.64
CA SER A 32 -6.25 15.50 33.46
C SER A 32 -5.34 15.24 32.25
N VAL A 33 -4.84 14.01 32.08
CA VAL A 33 -4.07 13.61 30.89
C VAL A 33 -4.89 13.81 29.61
N GLN A 34 -6.13 13.34 29.58
CA GLN A 34 -7.03 13.54 28.44
C GLN A 34 -7.23 15.00 28.11
N ARG A 35 -7.50 15.83 29.12
CA ARG A 35 -7.69 17.27 28.95
C ARG A 35 -6.46 17.92 28.32
N ILE A 36 -5.26 17.53 28.74
CA ILE A 36 -4.02 18.08 28.22
C ILE A 36 -3.80 17.65 26.77
N LEU A 37 -3.90 16.34 26.48
CA LEU A 37 -3.68 15.79 25.16
C LEU A 37 -4.67 16.27 24.11
N TYR A 38 -5.96 16.42 24.50
CA TYR A 38 -7.03 16.64 23.53
C TYR A 38 -7.62 18.05 23.55
N LYS A 39 -7.15 18.94 24.46
CA LYS A 39 -7.57 20.35 24.49
C LYS A 39 -6.96 21.17 23.35
N ASP A 40 -5.75 20.86 22.95
CA ASP A 40 -5.04 21.65 21.94
C ASP A 40 -5.57 21.36 20.52
N GLN A 41 -6.35 22.34 20.03
CA GLN A 41 -6.91 22.30 18.67
C GLN A 41 -5.84 22.54 17.59
N ARG A 42 -4.69 23.11 17.94
CA ARG A 42 -3.57 23.39 17.01
C ARG A 42 -2.95 22.11 16.45
N ALA A 43 -3.13 20.98 17.13
CA ALA A 43 -2.72 19.67 16.60
C ALA A 43 -3.41 19.29 15.28
N LEU A 44 -4.48 19.95 14.87
CA LEU A 44 -5.19 19.72 13.60
C LEU A 44 -4.92 20.80 12.54
N VAL A 45 -3.88 21.63 12.74
CA VAL A 45 -3.54 22.69 11.79
C VAL A 45 -3.11 22.10 10.45
N THR A 46 -3.75 22.57 9.42
CA THR A 46 -3.47 22.29 8.02
C THR A 46 -2.23 23.08 7.58
N PRO A 47 -1.37 22.53 6.73
CA PRO A 47 -0.30 23.31 6.11
C PRO A 47 -0.86 24.55 5.40
N LYS A 48 -0.18 25.69 5.52
CA LYS A 48 -0.59 26.93 4.85
C LYS A 48 -0.48 26.83 3.34
N GLU A 49 0.50 26.06 2.85
CA GLU A 49 0.75 25.82 1.43
C GLU A 49 0.71 24.33 1.14
N LEU A 50 0.21 23.98 -0.05
CA LEU A 50 0.23 22.61 -0.54
C LEU A 50 1.63 22.23 -1.04
N PRO A 51 2.14 21.04 -0.63
CA PRO A 51 3.33 20.46 -1.26
C PRO A 51 3.15 20.24 -2.76
N THR A 52 4.25 20.28 -3.50
CA THR A 52 4.22 19.99 -4.95
C THR A 52 3.99 18.52 -5.30
N ALA A 53 4.23 17.63 -4.35
CA ALA A 53 4.00 16.20 -4.51
C ALA A 53 3.24 15.67 -3.29
N LEU A 54 2.13 14.98 -3.55
CA LEU A 54 1.24 14.44 -2.52
C LEU A 54 1.19 12.91 -2.62
N SER A 55 1.02 12.24 -1.48
CA SER A 55 0.66 10.81 -1.43
C SER A 55 -0.67 10.62 -0.72
N PHE A 56 -1.53 9.80 -1.30
CA PHE A 56 -2.89 9.52 -0.83
C PHE A 56 -3.05 8.06 -0.46
N ASP A 57 -3.69 7.82 0.68
CA ASP A 57 -4.06 6.48 1.13
C ASP A 57 -5.26 6.52 2.08
N GLU A 58 -5.70 5.35 2.50
CA GLU A 58 -6.80 5.14 3.44
C GLU A 58 -6.33 4.30 4.62
N PHE A 59 -6.90 4.55 5.80
CA PHE A 59 -6.66 3.70 6.96
C PHE A 59 -7.94 3.42 7.73
N ARG A 60 -7.99 2.27 8.40
CA ARG A 60 -9.11 1.94 9.29
C ARG A 60 -9.04 2.76 10.56
N SER A 61 -9.98 3.68 10.71
CA SER A 61 -10.13 4.55 11.88
C SER A 61 -11.01 3.95 12.96
N THR A 62 -11.87 4.72 13.57
CA THR A 62 -12.80 4.30 14.62
C THR A 62 -13.99 3.52 14.03
N LYS A 63 -14.61 2.62 14.81
CA LYS A 63 -15.82 1.89 14.43
C LYS A 63 -15.74 1.17 13.06
N ASN A 64 -14.55 0.69 12.69
CA ASN A 64 -14.28 0.05 11.40
C ASN A 64 -14.50 0.93 10.16
N CYS A 65 -14.67 2.24 10.31
CA CYS A 65 -14.73 3.17 9.19
C CYS A 65 -13.33 3.37 8.57
N PHE A 66 -13.31 3.75 7.30
CA PHE A 66 -12.09 4.18 6.64
C PHE A 66 -12.00 5.70 6.66
N SER A 67 -10.82 6.20 7.04
CA SER A 67 -10.44 7.61 6.98
C SER A 67 -9.40 7.82 5.90
N PHE A 68 -9.38 9.02 5.32
CA PHE A 68 -8.40 9.43 4.32
C PHE A 68 -7.19 10.07 4.99
N ILE A 69 -6.02 9.80 4.42
CA ILE A 69 -4.75 10.41 4.80
C ILE A 69 -4.03 10.96 3.58
N CYS A 70 -3.48 12.16 3.71
CA CYS A 70 -2.62 12.79 2.72
C CYS A 70 -1.34 13.26 3.39
N ILE A 71 -0.21 12.98 2.76
CA ILE A 71 1.11 13.47 3.18
C ILE A 71 1.83 14.18 2.04
N ASP A 72 2.82 14.97 2.37
CA ASP A 72 3.86 15.38 1.43
C ASP A 72 4.67 14.14 1.00
N ALA A 73 4.75 13.87 -0.29
CA ALA A 73 5.47 12.71 -0.81
C ALA A 73 7.01 12.84 -0.66
N LYS A 74 7.53 14.05 -0.36
CA LYS A 74 8.98 14.31 -0.21
C LYS A 74 9.42 14.30 1.24
N THR A 75 8.72 15.07 2.10
CA THR A 75 9.09 15.22 3.52
C THR A 75 8.40 14.18 4.39
N HIS A 76 7.33 13.56 3.89
CA HIS A 76 6.43 12.65 4.58
C HIS A 76 5.60 13.32 5.68
N ASP A 77 5.57 14.66 5.71
CA ASP A 77 4.77 15.41 6.66
C ASP A 77 3.27 15.25 6.37
N LEU A 78 2.49 15.23 7.43
CA LEU A 78 1.05 15.08 7.34
C LEU A 78 0.40 16.33 6.78
N VAL A 79 -0.31 16.22 5.64
CA VAL A 79 -1.06 17.30 4.99
C VAL A 79 -2.52 17.28 5.43
N ALA A 80 -3.18 16.11 5.41
CA ALA A 80 -4.58 15.99 5.80
C ALA A 80 -4.90 14.64 6.43
N LEU A 81 -5.81 14.69 7.43
CA LEU A 81 -6.55 13.55 7.96
C LEU A 81 -8.04 13.87 7.87
N LEU A 82 -8.81 13.09 7.13
CA LEU A 82 -10.24 13.31 6.96
C LEU A 82 -11.05 12.15 7.56
N PRO A 83 -12.28 12.44 8.03
CA PRO A 83 -13.08 11.49 8.79
C PRO A 83 -13.48 10.26 7.97
N ASP A 84 -13.58 10.41 6.67
CA ASP A 84 -13.92 9.35 5.74
C ASP A 84 -13.11 9.46 4.43
N ARG A 85 -13.32 8.50 3.51
CA ARG A 85 -12.65 8.43 2.21
C ARG A 85 -13.55 8.84 1.03
N LEU A 86 -14.69 9.48 1.33
CA LEU A 86 -15.63 9.86 0.28
C LEU A 86 -15.04 10.96 -0.59
N SER A 87 -15.22 10.82 -1.90
CA SER A 87 -14.74 11.80 -2.87
C SER A 87 -15.28 13.20 -2.63
N GLN A 88 -16.48 13.31 -2.07
CA GLN A 88 -17.09 14.58 -1.68
C GLN A 88 -16.33 15.24 -0.53
N THR A 89 -16.11 14.54 0.58
CA THR A 89 -15.37 15.02 1.75
C THR A 89 -13.96 15.48 1.36
N ILE A 90 -13.27 14.69 0.53
CA ILE A 90 -11.91 15.02 0.09
C ILE A 90 -11.93 16.29 -0.78
N ARG A 91 -12.87 16.39 -1.74
CA ARG A 91 -12.99 17.57 -2.59
C ARG A 91 -13.32 18.82 -1.79
N GLU A 92 -14.32 18.76 -0.93
CA GLU A 92 -14.72 19.88 -0.06
C GLU A 92 -13.55 20.37 0.79
N TYR A 93 -12.80 19.47 1.41
CA TYR A 93 -11.61 19.84 2.17
C TYR A 93 -10.61 20.63 1.34
N PHE A 94 -10.16 20.09 0.19
CA PHE A 94 -9.14 20.76 -0.61
C PHE A 94 -9.64 22.04 -1.28
N THR A 95 -10.92 22.12 -1.67
CA THR A 95 -11.46 23.34 -2.29
C THR A 95 -11.74 24.46 -1.27
N ASN A 96 -12.13 24.11 -0.05
CA ASN A 96 -12.40 25.11 0.99
C ASN A 96 -11.11 25.58 1.70
N THR A 97 -10.08 24.74 1.70
CA THR A 97 -8.81 25.04 2.41
C THR A 97 -7.81 25.74 1.51
N TYR A 98 -7.78 25.42 0.22
CA TYR A 98 -6.76 25.89 -0.72
C TYR A 98 -7.38 26.49 -1.98
N THR A 99 -6.87 27.63 -2.40
CA THR A 99 -7.25 28.29 -3.66
C THR A 99 -6.93 27.41 -4.87
N LEU A 100 -7.56 27.73 -6.00
CA LEU A 100 -7.24 27.02 -7.25
C LEU A 100 -5.76 27.19 -7.63
N SER A 101 -5.20 28.39 -7.44
CA SER A 101 -3.79 28.67 -7.72
C SER A 101 -2.84 27.80 -6.89
N GLU A 102 -3.14 27.57 -5.61
CA GLU A 102 -2.35 26.66 -4.76
C GLU A 102 -2.48 25.22 -5.21
N ARG A 103 -3.70 24.77 -5.53
CA ARG A 103 -3.93 23.41 -6.02
C ARG A 103 -3.27 23.14 -7.38
N GLN A 104 -3.11 24.17 -8.23
CA GLN A 104 -2.37 24.09 -9.49
C GLN A 104 -0.85 23.95 -9.32
N LYS A 105 -0.29 24.29 -8.14
CA LYS A 105 1.12 24.06 -7.83
C LYS A 105 1.45 22.59 -7.59
N VAL A 106 0.45 21.75 -7.29
CA VAL A 106 0.66 20.31 -7.13
C VAL A 106 0.98 19.69 -8.49
N GLN A 107 2.16 19.12 -8.60
CA GLN A 107 2.69 18.52 -9.82
C GLN A 107 2.54 17.01 -9.88
N LEU A 108 2.37 16.37 -8.71
CA LEU A 108 2.37 14.91 -8.61
C LEU A 108 1.47 14.43 -7.48
N VAL A 109 0.70 13.37 -7.75
CA VAL A 109 -0.08 12.66 -6.74
C VAL A 109 0.20 11.17 -6.85
N THR A 110 0.76 10.60 -5.77
CA THR A 110 0.95 9.15 -5.65
C THR A 110 -0.25 8.54 -4.94
N MET A 111 -0.76 7.43 -5.46
CA MET A 111 -1.91 6.71 -4.89
C MET A 111 -1.98 5.26 -5.38
N ASP A 112 -2.85 4.50 -4.76
CA ASP A 112 -3.21 3.15 -5.22
C ASP A 112 -4.03 3.19 -6.53
N LEU A 113 -4.19 2.02 -7.16
CA LEU A 113 -5.02 1.85 -8.38
C LEU A 113 -6.53 2.04 -8.10
N ASN A 114 -6.89 3.10 -7.35
CA ASN A 114 -8.28 3.41 -7.04
C ASN A 114 -8.91 4.31 -8.12
N ALA A 115 -9.87 3.75 -8.86
CA ALA A 115 -10.52 4.47 -9.97
C ALA A 115 -11.29 5.73 -9.52
N GLN A 116 -11.86 5.73 -8.31
CA GLN A 116 -12.59 6.88 -7.78
C GLN A 116 -11.66 8.07 -7.55
N TYR A 117 -10.45 7.82 -7.02
CA TYR A 117 -9.48 8.88 -6.74
C TYR A 117 -8.97 9.55 -8.02
N GLN A 118 -8.75 8.79 -9.09
CA GLN A 118 -8.29 9.35 -10.36
C GLN A 118 -9.18 10.48 -10.88
N THR A 119 -10.49 10.30 -10.80
CA THR A 119 -11.47 11.26 -11.33
C THR A 119 -11.43 12.59 -10.57
N PHE A 120 -11.37 12.55 -9.25
CA PHE A 120 -11.35 13.79 -8.51
C PHE A 120 -9.95 14.43 -8.43
N VAL A 121 -8.85 13.65 -8.44
CA VAL A 121 -7.48 14.17 -8.45
C VAL A 121 -7.28 15.11 -9.64
N ARG A 122 -7.68 14.70 -10.85
CA ARG A 122 -7.57 15.54 -12.05
C ARG A 122 -8.36 16.84 -11.97
N ARG A 123 -9.49 16.86 -11.23
CA ARG A 123 -10.30 18.06 -11.03
C ARG A 123 -9.75 18.96 -9.92
N LEU A 124 -9.20 18.37 -8.85
CA LEU A 124 -8.64 19.10 -7.71
C LEU A 124 -7.28 19.71 -8.02
N PHE A 125 -6.43 18.95 -8.72
CA PHE A 125 -5.04 19.29 -9.02
C PHE A 125 -4.81 19.20 -10.53
N PRO A 126 -5.21 20.24 -11.29
CA PRO A 126 -5.27 20.17 -12.76
C PRO A 126 -3.91 19.88 -13.42
N ASN A 127 -2.81 20.28 -12.78
CA ASN A 127 -1.46 20.10 -13.30
C ASN A 127 -0.77 18.83 -12.77
N ALA A 128 -1.43 18.07 -11.89
CA ALA A 128 -0.81 16.93 -11.25
C ALA A 128 -0.77 15.69 -12.16
N LEU A 129 0.39 15.08 -12.26
CA LEU A 129 0.57 13.75 -12.80
C LEU A 129 0.23 12.72 -11.72
N ILE A 130 -0.56 11.70 -12.10
CA ILE A 130 -0.86 10.58 -11.23
C ILE A 130 0.27 9.56 -11.35
N VAL A 131 0.76 9.07 -10.21
CA VAL A 131 1.73 7.98 -10.08
C VAL A 131 1.06 6.87 -9.29
N PHE A 132 0.92 5.69 -9.90
CA PHE A 132 0.37 4.54 -9.17
C PHE A 132 1.45 3.83 -8.37
N ASP A 133 1.07 3.37 -7.18
CA ASP A 133 1.98 2.60 -6.36
C ASP A 133 2.31 1.26 -7.00
N ARG A 134 3.61 1.03 -7.15
CA ARG A 134 4.19 -0.16 -7.80
C ARG A 134 3.84 -1.45 -7.08
N PHE A 135 3.78 -1.41 -5.75
CA PHE A 135 3.45 -2.58 -4.95
C PHE A 135 2.06 -3.13 -5.28
N HIS A 136 1.07 -2.25 -5.44
CA HIS A 136 -0.29 -2.65 -5.77
C HIS A 136 -0.41 -3.27 -7.16
N ILE A 137 0.43 -2.86 -8.12
CA ILE A 137 0.48 -3.48 -9.46
C ILE A 137 0.99 -4.92 -9.36
N VAL A 138 2.12 -5.11 -8.67
CA VAL A 138 2.70 -6.45 -8.45
C VAL A 138 1.75 -7.34 -7.65
N GLN A 139 1.10 -6.80 -6.61
CA GLN A 139 0.13 -7.54 -5.81
C GLN A 139 -1.09 -7.98 -6.62
N LEU A 140 -1.59 -7.12 -7.52
CA LEU A 140 -2.71 -7.44 -8.40
C LEU A 140 -2.33 -8.59 -9.34
N ALA A 141 -1.17 -8.52 -9.98
CA ALA A 141 -0.68 -9.57 -10.86
C ALA A 141 -0.39 -10.89 -10.14
N GLY A 142 0.21 -10.80 -8.93
CA GLY A 142 0.47 -11.98 -8.09
C GLY A 142 -0.80 -12.71 -7.67
N ARG A 143 -1.88 -11.99 -7.38
CA ARG A 143 -3.20 -12.60 -7.08
C ARG A 143 -3.77 -13.33 -8.30
N ALA A 144 -3.64 -12.78 -9.49
CA ALA A 144 -4.11 -13.43 -10.71
C ALA A 144 -3.29 -14.69 -11.02
N LEU A 145 -1.98 -14.66 -10.82
CA LEU A 145 -1.12 -15.83 -10.93
C LEU A 145 -1.54 -16.91 -9.93
N ASP A 146 -1.77 -16.54 -8.68
CA ASP A 146 -2.22 -17.48 -7.63
C ASP A 146 -3.60 -18.07 -7.93
N HIS A 147 -4.52 -17.27 -8.47
CA HIS A 147 -5.83 -17.75 -8.87
C HIS A 147 -5.73 -18.87 -9.92
N GLU A 148 -4.89 -18.68 -10.93
CA GLU A 148 -4.66 -19.69 -11.96
C GLU A 148 -3.95 -20.93 -11.38
N ARG A 149 -2.92 -20.75 -10.52
CA ARG A 149 -2.28 -21.87 -9.81
C ARG A 149 -3.30 -22.70 -9.01
N LEU A 150 -4.21 -22.05 -8.30
CA LEU A 150 -5.26 -22.71 -7.53
C LEU A 150 -6.29 -23.39 -8.43
N ARG A 151 -6.58 -22.82 -9.61
CA ARG A 151 -7.45 -23.47 -10.62
C ARG A 151 -6.84 -24.77 -11.11
N VAL A 152 -5.55 -24.75 -11.44
CA VAL A 152 -4.80 -25.95 -11.82
C VAL A 152 -4.82 -27.00 -10.69
N LEU A 153 -4.51 -26.57 -9.46
CA LEU A 153 -4.53 -27.48 -8.30
C LEU A 153 -5.87 -28.20 -8.11
N LYS A 154 -6.99 -27.48 -8.30
CA LYS A 154 -8.35 -28.06 -8.19
C LYS A 154 -8.63 -29.12 -9.28
N GLY A 155 -7.96 -29.04 -10.41
CA GLY A 155 -8.07 -30.01 -11.51
C GLY A 155 -7.25 -31.29 -11.30
N ILE A 156 -6.34 -31.34 -10.31
CA ILE A 156 -5.51 -32.50 -10.02
C ILE A 156 -6.17 -33.31 -8.90
N ASN A 157 -6.76 -34.47 -9.24
CA ASN A 157 -7.47 -35.33 -8.31
C ASN A 157 -6.53 -36.05 -7.34
N ASP A 158 -5.35 -36.48 -7.81
CA ASP A 158 -4.37 -37.17 -6.98
C ASP A 158 -3.50 -36.16 -6.21
N HIS A 159 -3.69 -36.08 -4.91
CA HIS A 159 -2.90 -35.25 -4.02
C HIS A 159 -1.47 -35.76 -3.80
N HIS A 160 -1.16 -36.96 -4.22
CA HIS A 160 0.19 -37.54 -4.24
C HIS A 160 0.94 -37.23 -5.55
N ASP A 161 0.22 -36.73 -6.56
CA ASP A 161 0.82 -36.32 -7.83
C ASP A 161 1.95 -35.28 -7.61
N ARG A 162 3.02 -35.43 -8.41
CA ARG A 162 4.21 -34.59 -8.30
C ARG A 162 3.88 -33.11 -8.57
N ASN A 163 3.06 -32.84 -9.58
CA ASN A 163 2.68 -31.46 -9.94
C ASN A 163 1.82 -30.83 -8.83
N TYR A 164 0.91 -31.61 -8.23
CA TYR A 164 0.12 -31.13 -7.09
C TYR A 164 1.03 -30.68 -5.94
N LYS A 165 2.04 -31.50 -5.57
CA LYS A 165 2.99 -31.18 -4.50
C LYS A 165 3.85 -29.97 -4.83
N VAL A 166 4.32 -29.82 -6.07
CA VAL A 166 5.06 -28.65 -6.55
C VAL A 166 4.22 -27.39 -6.38
N LEU A 167 3.03 -27.36 -6.96
CA LEU A 167 2.18 -26.18 -6.99
C LEU A 167 1.64 -25.80 -5.60
N LYS A 168 1.38 -26.77 -4.72
CA LYS A 168 0.84 -26.54 -3.37
C LYS A 168 1.92 -26.12 -2.38
N SER A 169 3.04 -26.83 -2.33
CA SER A 169 4.04 -26.64 -1.26
C SER A 169 5.06 -25.55 -1.59
N ASN A 170 5.28 -25.29 -2.88
CA ASN A 170 6.34 -24.38 -3.34
C ASN A 170 5.78 -23.12 -4.01
N TRP A 171 4.54 -22.72 -3.71
CA TRP A 171 3.86 -21.60 -4.35
C TRP A 171 4.64 -20.28 -4.30
N ARG A 172 5.43 -20.07 -3.22
CA ARG A 172 6.25 -18.84 -3.06
C ARG A 172 7.32 -18.70 -4.14
N LEU A 173 7.82 -19.80 -4.70
CA LEU A 173 8.82 -19.75 -5.77
C LEU A 173 8.28 -19.10 -7.03
N PHE A 174 7.00 -19.30 -7.36
CA PHE A 174 6.36 -18.68 -8.52
C PHE A 174 6.17 -17.17 -8.38
N HIS A 175 6.27 -16.64 -7.16
CA HIS A 175 6.21 -15.20 -6.89
C HIS A 175 7.58 -14.51 -6.86
N LEU A 176 8.67 -15.26 -6.85
CA LEU A 176 10.00 -14.70 -6.99
C LEU A 176 10.25 -14.24 -8.42
N ALA A 177 11.04 -13.20 -8.60
CA ALA A 177 11.53 -12.89 -9.93
C ALA A 177 12.53 -13.95 -10.39
N GLU A 178 12.57 -14.24 -11.68
CA GLU A 178 13.44 -15.29 -12.25
C GLU A 178 14.90 -15.17 -11.82
N ASN A 179 15.43 -13.95 -11.75
CA ASN A 179 16.80 -13.70 -11.29
C ASN A 179 17.01 -13.92 -9.76
N GLN A 180 15.97 -14.22 -9.00
CA GLN A 180 16.04 -14.58 -7.57
C GLN A 180 15.89 -16.09 -7.37
N LEU A 181 15.56 -16.83 -8.41
CA LEU A 181 15.50 -18.28 -8.34
C LEU A 181 16.92 -18.85 -8.35
N GLU A 182 17.20 -19.66 -7.34
CA GLU A 182 18.46 -20.37 -7.24
C GLU A 182 18.56 -21.45 -8.32
N THR A 183 19.58 -21.32 -9.19
CA THR A 183 19.84 -22.22 -10.29
C THR A 183 20.94 -23.24 -10.00
N SER A 184 21.82 -22.92 -9.04
CA SER A 184 23.02 -23.72 -8.71
C SER A 184 22.92 -24.41 -7.36
N GLN A 185 22.26 -23.79 -6.37
CA GLN A 185 22.14 -24.35 -5.02
C GLN A 185 21.07 -25.41 -4.96
N VAL A 186 21.46 -26.65 -4.75
CA VAL A 186 20.56 -27.80 -4.56
C VAL A 186 20.08 -27.83 -3.12
N LYS A 187 18.75 -27.95 -2.92
CA LYS A 187 18.08 -28.10 -1.62
C LYS A 187 17.16 -29.30 -1.64
N TYR A 188 16.92 -29.89 -0.46
CA TYR A 188 15.94 -30.95 -0.32
C TYR A 188 14.51 -30.39 -0.26
N TYR A 189 13.70 -30.79 -1.22
CA TYR A 189 12.28 -30.45 -1.28
C TYR A 189 11.44 -31.61 -0.75
N ARG A 190 11.05 -31.51 0.53
CA ARG A 190 10.31 -32.58 1.23
C ARG A 190 9.06 -33.06 0.47
N GLY A 191 8.32 -32.14 -0.15
CA GLY A 191 7.12 -32.46 -0.94
C GLY A 191 7.41 -33.33 -2.17
N LEU A 192 8.60 -33.22 -2.73
CA LEU A 192 9.06 -33.99 -3.91
C LEU A 192 9.91 -35.21 -3.51
N ASN A 193 10.37 -35.26 -2.27
CA ASN A 193 11.30 -36.26 -1.76
C ASN A 193 12.61 -36.34 -2.59
N GLU A 194 13.10 -35.17 -3.03
CA GLU A 194 14.33 -35.10 -3.86
C GLU A 194 15.15 -33.85 -3.56
N TYR A 195 16.45 -33.90 -3.94
CA TYR A 195 17.36 -32.77 -3.97
C TYR A 195 17.32 -32.14 -5.35
N THR A 196 16.98 -30.84 -5.43
CA THR A 196 16.90 -30.11 -6.68
C THR A 196 17.08 -28.60 -6.47
N THR A 197 17.11 -27.81 -7.55
CA THR A 197 17.19 -26.34 -7.48
C THR A 197 15.79 -25.72 -7.45
N ALA A 198 15.70 -24.47 -6.97
CA ALA A 198 14.43 -23.72 -7.01
C ALA A 198 13.93 -23.52 -8.45
N GLN A 199 14.84 -23.29 -9.40
CA GLN A 199 14.50 -23.19 -10.83
C GLN A 199 13.84 -24.45 -11.33
N ASN A 200 14.43 -25.62 -11.09
CA ASN A 200 13.86 -26.90 -11.53
C ASN A 200 12.46 -27.15 -10.95
N VAL A 201 12.20 -26.71 -9.71
CA VAL A 201 10.86 -26.83 -9.11
C VAL A 201 9.86 -25.96 -9.85
N VAL A 202 10.22 -24.73 -10.23
CA VAL A 202 9.38 -23.85 -11.03
C VAL A 202 9.13 -24.44 -12.41
N ASP A 203 10.16 -24.88 -13.10
CA ASP A 203 10.05 -25.49 -14.42
C ASP A 203 9.12 -26.73 -14.44
N LEU A 204 9.22 -27.57 -13.41
CA LEU A 204 8.29 -28.69 -13.21
C LEU A 204 6.84 -28.25 -13.06
N GLY A 205 6.60 -27.18 -12.30
CA GLY A 205 5.26 -26.65 -12.08
C GLY A 205 4.66 -25.96 -13.31
N LEU A 206 5.48 -25.52 -14.26
CA LEU A 206 5.04 -24.85 -15.50
C LEU A 206 4.85 -25.83 -16.65
N LYS A 207 5.65 -26.91 -16.71
CA LYS A 207 5.80 -27.81 -17.86
C LYS A 207 4.47 -28.36 -18.39
N ASN A 208 3.56 -28.75 -17.51
CA ASN A 208 2.33 -29.45 -17.88
C ASN A 208 1.09 -28.53 -17.90
N PHE A 209 1.25 -27.24 -17.66
CA PHE A 209 0.17 -26.28 -17.54
C PHE A 209 0.42 -25.02 -18.36
N PRO A 210 0.22 -25.08 -19.70
CA PRO A 210 0.57 -23.98 -20.61
C PRO A 210 -0.04 -22.63 -20.21
N GLN A 211 -1.32 -22.63 -19.81
CA GLN A 211 -2.02 -21.42 -19.41
C GLN A 211 -1.45 -20.80 -18.11
N PHE A 212 -1.04 -21.64 -17.17
CA PHE A 212 -0.33 -21.19 -15.97
C PHE A 212 1.09 -20.65 -16.32
N ALA A 213 1.77 -21.30 -17.24
CA ALA A 213 3.07 -20.85 -17.73
C ALA A 213 2.99 -19.49 -18.44
N GLU A 214 1.97 -19.25 -19.27
CA GLU A 214 1.73 -17.94 -19.90
C GLU A 214 1.45 -16.84 -18.85
N ASN A 215 0.65 -17.14 -17.83
CA ASN A 215 0.39 -16.21 -16.73
C ASN A 215 1.67 -15.93 -15.91
N TYR A 216 2.50 -16.95 -15.69
CA TYR A 216 3.78 -16.79 -15.03
C TYR A 216 4.71 -15.86 -15.83
N GLN A 217 4.85 -16.05 -17.15
CA GLN A 217 5.66 -15.18 -18.00
C GLN A 217 5.16 -13.74 -18.01
N THR A 218 3.83 -13.54 -18.05
CA THR A 218 3.22 -12.21 -17.94
C THR A 218 3.55 -11.57 -16.59
N TYR A 219 3.46 -12.33 -15.51
CA TYR A 219 3.82 -11.88 -14.17
C TYR A 219 5.30 -11.51 -14.06
N GLN A 220 6.20 -12.33 -14.60
CA GLN A 220 7.65 -12.04 -14.63
C GLN A 220 7.96 -10.77 -15.43
N THR A 221 7.28 -10.55 -16.54
CA THR A 221 7.40 -9.32 -17.32
C THR A 221 6.96 -8.10 -16.51
N ILE A 222 5.85 -8.23 -15.74
CA ILE A 222 5.38 -7.17 -14.83
C ILE A 222 6.41 -6.90 -13.74
N LEU A 223 6.99 -7.93 -13.11
CA LEU A 223 8.05 -7.76 -12.12
C LEU A 223 9.27 -7.03 -12.71
N THR A 224 9.65 -7.39 -13.92
CA THR A 224 10.81 -6.83 -14.62
C THR A 224 10.63 -5.34 -14.88
N PHE A 225 9.53 -4.91 -15.50
CA PHE A 225 9.36 -3.49 -15.78
C PHE A 225 9.18 -2.65 -14.50
N ILE A 226 8.55 -3.20 -13.48
CA ILE A 226 8.40 -2.50 -12.19
C ILE A 226 9.75 -2.32 -11.49
N ARG A 227 10.57 -3.37 -11.43
CA ARG A 227 11.88 -3.37 -10.78
C ARG A 227 12.88 -2.46 -11.47
N ASN A 228 12.98 -2.63 -12.79
CA ASN A 228 13.95 -1.93 -13.62
C ASN A 228 13.45 -0.56 -14.05
N ARG A 229 12.19 -0.21 -13.69
CA ARG A 229 11.51 1.02 -14.16
C ARG A 229 11.53 1.14 -15.67
N ASP A 230 11.39 0.01 -16.35
CA ASP A 230 11.53 -0.09 -17.79
C ASP A 230 10.21 0.16 -18.51
N ARG A 231 10.12 1.37 -19.10
CA ARG A 231 8.95 1.81 -19.86
C ARG A 231 8.80 1.08 -21.18
N ALA A 232 9.90 0.65 -21.79
CA ALA A 232 9.87 -0.07 -23.06
C ALA A 232 9.24 -1.46 -22.86
N THR A 233 9.66 -2.19 -21.82
CA THR A 233 9.05 -3.47 -21.44
C THR A 233 7.57 -3.32 -21.10
N LEU A 234 7.16 -2.26 -20.37
CA LEU A 234 5.75 -1.96 -20.11
C LEU A 234 4.97 -1.74 -21.41
N GLN A 235 5.52 -0.95 -22.34
CA GLN A 235 4.88 -0.68 -23.62
C GLN A 235 4.74 -1.96 -24.46
N GLN A 236 5.79 -2.75 -24.57
CA GLN A 236 5.78 -4.03 -25.29
C GLN A 236 4.76 -5.01 -24.67
N LEU A 237 4.70 -5.11 -23.36
CA LEU A 237 3.74 -5.95 -22.68
C LEU A 237 2.31 -5.54 -23.06
N VAL A 238 1.99 -4.24 -22.98
CA VAL A 238 0.64 -3.72 -23.29
C VAL A 238 0.26 -3.94 -24.75
N MET A 239 1.22 -3.78 -25.68
CA MET A 239 0.96 -3.93 -27.12
C MET A 239 0.83 -5.40 -27.56
N ASN A 240 1.60 -6.29 -26.95
CA ASN A 240 1.73 -7.68 -27.41
C ASN A 240 0.89 -8.67 -26.60
N TYR A 241 0.30 -8.26 -25.48
CA TYR A 241 -0.52 -9.15 -24.66
C TYR A 241 -1.68 -9.74 -25.43
N ARG A 242 -1.85 -11.06 -25.33
CA ARG A 242 -3.00 -11.78 -25.89
C ARG A 242 -3.83 -12.35 -24.75
N PRO A 243 -5.14 -12.04 -24.69
CA PRO A 243 -6.01 -12.62 -23.68
C PRO A 243 -6.06 -14.14 -23.76
N ASN A 244 -6.03 -14.80 -22.60
CA ASN A 244 -6.04 -16.26 -22.50
C ASN A 244 -7.19 -16.80 -21.64
N GLY A 245 -8.16 -15.96 -21.27
CA GLY A 245 -9.36 -16.37 -20.52
C GLY A 245 -9.14 -16.50 -19.00
N THR A 246 -8.04 -15.96 -18.46
CA THR A 246 -7.73 -16.02 -17.03
C THR A 246 -7.91 -14.68 -16.33
N GLU A 247 -7.76 -14.67 -15.00
CA GLU A 247 -7.73 -13.42 -14.22
C GLU A 247 -6.62 -12.46 -14.65
N MET A 248 -5.57 -12.95 -15.30
CA MET A 248 -4.51 -12.11 -15.84
C MET A 248 -5.02 -11.14 -16.90
N ASP A 249 -6.05 -11.49 -17.64
CA ASP A 249 -6.72 -10.58 -18.60
C ASP A 249 -7.29 -9.34 -17.89
N THR A 250 -7.82 -9.51 -16.69
CA THR A 250 -8.35 -8.41 -15.88
C THR A 250 -7.22 -7.50 -15.37
N VAL A 251 -6.08 -8.10 -15.00
CA VAL A 251 -4.87 -7.34 -14.66
C VAL A 251 -4.40 -6.51 -15.84
N MET A 252 -4.30 -7.13 -17.01
CA MET A 252 -3.82 -6.44 -18.22
C MET A 252 -4.75 -5.34 -18.69
N ARG A 253 -6.06 -5.55 -18.65
CA ARG A 253 -7.04 -4.46 -18.87
C ARG A 253 -6.89 -3.31 -17.89
N THR A 254 -6.59 -3.62 -16.62
CA THR A 254 -6.32 -2.60 -15.59
C THR A 254 -5.05 -1.84 -15.89
N ILE A 255 -3.96 -2.52 -16.30
CA ILE A 255 -2.70 -1.90 -16.70
C ILE A 255 -2.91 -1.01 -17.93
N GLN A 256 -3.62 -1.47 -18.95
CA GLN A 256 -3.93 -0.71 -20.17
C GLN A 256 -4.73 0.56 -19.85
N LYS A 257 -5.80 0.43 -19.06
CA LYS A 257 -6.65 1.56 -18.63
C LYS A 257 -5.86 2.62 -17.85
N ASN A 258 -4.88 2.19 -17.07
CA ASN A 258 -4.10 3.03 -16.16
C ASN A 258 -2.67 3.29 -16.66
N TYR A 259 -2.42 3.05 -17.95
CA TYR A 259 -1.10 3.06 -18.56
C TYR A 259 -0.26 4.29 -18.21
N LEU A 260 -0.83 5.50 -18.31
CA LEU A 260 -0.10 6.73 -18.05
C LEU A 260 0.41 6.82 -16.61
N GLY A 261 -0.41 6.50 -15.62
CA GLY A 261 -0.01 6.55 -14.21
C GLY A 261 0.99 5.44 -13.85
N ILE A 262 0.89 4.27 -14.50
CA ILE A 262 1.87 3.18 -14.32
C ILE A 262 3.19 3.53 -15.00
N ARG A 263 3.15 4.14 -16.20
CA ARG A 263 4.35 4.67 -16.86
C ARG A 263 5.03 5.76 -16.01
N ASN A 264 4.25 6.62 -15.37
CA ASN A 264 4.77 7.62 -14.45
C ASN A 264 5.44 6.97 -13.23
N ALA A 265 4.94 5.83 -12.74
CA ALA A 265 5.58 5.07 -11.66
C ALA A 265 6.98 4.51 -12.04
N CYS A 266 7.24 4.36 -13.35
CA CYS A 266 8.57 4.05 -13.85
C CYS A 266 9.47 5.29 -14.00
N LEU A 267 8.89 6.49 -14.11
CA LEU A 267 9.63 7.75 -14.30
C LEU A 267 10.01 8.40 -12.97
N TYR A 268 9.07 8.43 -12.04
CA TYR A 268 9.21 9.17 -10.78
C TYR A 268 9.50 8.23 -9.62
N ASP A 269 10.39 8.69 -8.71
CA ASP A 269 10.80 7.90 -7.54
C ASP A 269 9.86 8.11 -6.34
N TYR A 270 8.56 8.10 -6.60
CA TYR A 270 7.55 8.21 -5.55
C TYR A 270 6.80 6.89 -5.40
N SER A 271 6.48 6.53 -4.17
CA SER A 271 5.69 5.35 -3.82
C SER A 271 4.86 5.63 -2.57
N ASN A 272 3.87 4.77 -2.30
CA ASN A 272 3.12 4.82 -1.05
C ASN A 272 3.84 4.13 0.13
N GLY A 273 5.08 3.67 -0.04
CA GLY A 273 5.86 3.06 1.03
C GLY A 273 5.93 3.87 2.33
N PRO A 274 6.17 5.21 2.30
CA PRO A 274 6.09 6.05 3.49
C PRO A 274 4.70 6.02 4.16
N LEU A 275 3.62 6.09 3.38
CA LEU A 275 2.24 5.98 3.88
C LEU A 275 1.95 4.61 4.49
N GLU A 276 2.47 3.52 3.90
CA GLU A 276 2.37 2.19 4.51
C GLU A 276 3.06 2.14 5.89
N GLY A 277 4.24 2.78 6.01
CA GLY A 277 4.95 2.94 7.28
C GLY A 277 4.11 3.70 8.31
N ILE A 278 3.48 4.79 7.91
CA ILE A 278 2.56 5.57 8.74
C ILE A 278 1.35 4.73 9.14
N ASN A 279 0.74 4.03 8.20
CA ASN A 279 -0.41 3.16 8.46
C ASN A 279 -0.06 2.01 9.42
N ARG A 280 1.18 1.50 9.42
CA ARG A 280 1.66 0.55 10.45
C ARG A 280 1.69 1.19 11.84
N LYS A 281 2.28 2.39 11.96
CA LYS A 281 2.30 3.16 13.23
C LYS A 281 0.88 3.46 13.73
N ILE A 282 -0.05 3.81 12.83
CA ILE A 282 -1.46 4.03 13.17
C ILE A 282 -2.12 2.74 13.70
N LYS A 283 -1.85 1.60 13.08
CA LYS A 283 -2.35 0.29 13.55
C LYS A 283 -1.76 -0.07 14.92
N GLU A 284 -0.48 0.19 15.13
CA GLU A 284 0.21 -0.01 16.40
C GLU A 284 -0.37 0.87 17.50
N LEU A 285 -0.52 2.17 17.26
CA LEU A 285 -1.18 3.10 18.16
C LEU A 285 -2.58 2.62 18.58
N LYS A 286 -3.39 2.20 17.60
CA LYS A 286 -4.72 1.62 17.86
C LYS A 286 -4.64 0.42 18.79
N ARG A 287 -3.71 -0.50 18.53
CA ARG A 287 -3.54 -1.72 19.32
C ARG A 287 -3.08 -1.40 20.73
N SER A 288 -2.06 -0.56 20.88
CA SER A 288 -1.49 -0.16 22.18
C SER A 288 -2.49 0.60 23.06
N CYS A 289 -3.35 1.40 22.43
CA CYS A 289 -4.39 2.19 23.15
C CYS A 289 -5.74 1.46 23.25
N TYR A 290 -5.84 0.17 22.91
CA TYR A 290 -7.08 -0.63 22.94
C TYR A 290 -8.21 -0.03 22.09
N GLY A 291 -7.87 0.71 21.05
CA GLY A 291 -8.80 1.41 20.17
C GLY A 291 -9.14 2.83 20.61
N PHE A 292 -9.93 3.49 19.79
CA PHE A 292 -10.43 4.86 20.04
C PHE A 292 -11.93 4.91 19.72
N SER A 293 -12.72 5.45 20.62
CA SER A 293 -14.15 5.74 20.41
C SER A 293 -14.37 7.11 19.75
N ASN A 294 -13.48 8.07 20.04
CA ASN A 294 -13.53 9.44 19.53
C ASN A 294 -12.51 9.63 18.40
N LEU A 295 -13.02 9.90 17.19
CA LEU A 295 -12.19 10.07 15.98
C LEU A 295 -11.23 11.27 16.09
N ARG A 296 -11.67 12.38 16.70
CA ARG A 296 -10.83 13.57 16.90
C ARG A 296 -9.65 13.27 17.82
N HIS A 297 -9.87 12.55 18.92
CA HIS A 297 -8.80 12.11 19.82
C HIS A 297 -7.81 11.21 19.07
N PHE A 298 -8.31 10.33 18.23
CA PHE A 298 -7.46 9.47 17.40
C PHE A 298 -6.60 10.27 16.44
N PHE A 299 -7.14 11.24 15.73
CA PHE A 299 -6.41 12.11 14.82
C PHE A 299 -5.35 12.95 15.53
N ILE A 300 -5.64 13.48 16.72
CA ILE A 300 -4.64 14.16 17.53
C ILE A 300 -3.48 13.23 17.89
N ARG A 301 -3.76 11.98 18.26
CA ARG A 301 -2.72 10.99 18.58
C ARG A 301 -1.91 10.60 17.35
N ILE A 302 -2.56 10.45 16.18
CA ILE A 302 -1.84 10.21 14.91
C ILE A 302 -0.87 11.37 14.63
N LYS A 303 -1.30 12.61 14.77
CA LYS A 303 -0.42 13.77 14.59
C LYS A 303 0.75 13.78 15.57
N LEU A 304 0.49 13.45 16.84
CA LEU A 304 1.54 13.39 17.87
C LEU A 304 2.62 12.36 17.57
N ILE A 305 2.26 11.18 17.09
CA ILE A 305 3.26 10.15 16.73
C ILE A 305 3.99 10.45 15.42
N HIS A 306 3.54 11.45 14.67
CA HIS A 306 4.07 11.85 13.37
C HIS A 306 4.89 13.16 13.44
N ALA A 307 4.71 13.95 14.49
CA ALA A 307 5.47 15.14 14.77
C ALA A 307 6.78 14.74 15.48
#